data_f5185c7f19fbf7a927ef7cff7156ec83
#
_entry.id   f5185c7f19fbf7a927ef7cff7156ec83
#
_cell.length_a   1.000
_cell.length_b   1.000
_cell.length_c   1.000
_cell.angle_alpha   90.00
_cell.angle_beta   90.00
_cell.angle_gamma   90.00
#
_symmetry.space_group_name_H-M   'P 1'
#
loop_
_entity.id
_entity.type
_entity.pdbx_description
1 polymer ?
#
loop_
_entity_poly.entity_id
_entity_poly.type
_entity_poly.pdbx_seq_one_letter_code
_entity_poly.pdbx_strand_id
1 'polypeptide(L)'
;MELVDFDGLFDKKLTEYMKQNGGKRTEKEWEDAIPKLYQKFGDTYLPKYGCTPRQYYARMTDDELISTLCAHLRGGVPVPEFLCAETEKRRPTGQILSLLD
;
A
#
# COMPACT_ATOMS: atom_id res chain seq x y z
N MET A 1 3.72 11.48 -12.34
CA MET A 1 3.05 10.59 -11.36
C MET A 1 3.87 10.52 -10.10
N GLU A 2 3.26 10.78 -8.98
CA GLU A 2 3.96 10.77 -7.69
C GLU A 2 4.06 9.35 -7.14
N LEU A 3 5.27 8.95 -6.73
CA LEU A 3 5.46 7.69 -6.03
C LEU A 3 5.10 7.90 -4.57
N VAL A 4 4.10 7.16 -4.09
CA VAL A 4 3.61 7.28 -2.72
C VAL A 4 4.03 6.06 -1.90
N ASP A 5 4.70 6.31 -0.78
CA ASP A 5 5.03 5.25 0.18
C ASP A 5 3.86 5.08 1.16
N PHE A 6 2.82 4.39 0.71
CA PHE A 6 1.65 4.14 1.55
C PHE A 6 1.98 3.28 2.77
N ASP A 7 2.93 2.37 2.65
CA ASP A 7 3.33 1.52 3.77
C ASP A 7 4.02 2.35 4.86
N GLY A 8 4.89 3.29 4.46
CA GLY A 8 5.50 4.23 5.40
C GLY A 8 4.49 5.15 6.05
N LEU A 9 3.50 5.60 5.29
CA LEU A 9 2.41 6.42 5.83
C LEU A 9 1.58 5.63 6.85
N PHE A 10 1.29 4.36 6.55
CA PHE A 10 0.61 3.48 7.50
C PHE A 10 1.41 3.31 8.78
N ASP A 11 2.71 3.05 8.68
CA ASP A 11 3.57 2.87 9.84
C ASP A 11 3.56 4.10 10.75
N LYS A 12 3.58 5.29 10.15
CA LYS A 12 3.51 6.53 10.89
C LYS A 12 2.19 6.67 11.66
N LYS A 13 1.08 6.38 10.98
CA LYS A 13 -0.25 6.42 11.61
C LYS A 13 -0.39 5.36 12.69
N LEU A 14 0.14 4.18 12.45
CA LEU A 14 0.13 3.09 13.43
C LEU A 14 0.92 3.46 14.68
N THR A 15 2.09 4.06 14.52
CA THR A 15 2.92 4.50 15.63
C THR A 15 2.16 5.51 16.51
N GLU A 16 1.47 6.46 15.91
CA GLU A 16 0.66 7.42 16.64
C GLU A 16 -0.50 6.74 17.37
N TYR A 17 -1.17 5.81 16.70
CA TYR A 17 -2.27 5.06 17.29
C TYR A 17 -1.79 4.21 18.47
N MET A 18 -0.64 3.56 18.36
CA MET A 18 -0.05 2.79 19.45
C MET A 18 0.33 3.66 20.64
N LYS A 19 0.83 4.87 20.41
CA LYS A 19 1.13 5.81 21.47
C LYS A 19 -0.13 6.23 22.26
N GLN A 20 -1.22 6.48 21.54
CA GLN A 20 -2.49 6.86 22.16
C GLN A 20 -3.14 5.72 22.94
N ASN A 21 -2.89 4.49 22.53
CA ASN A 21 -3.46 3.28 23.10
C ASN A 21 -2.42 2.42 23.83
N GLY A 22 -1.28 3.01 24.16
CA GLY A 22 -0.18 2.30 24.81
C GLY A 22 -0.62 1.63 26.12
N GLY A 23 -0.23 0.37 26.29
CA GLY A 23 -0.56 -0.41 27.47
C GLY A 23 -1.92 -1.09 27.45
N LYS A 24 -2.76 -0.81 26.45
CA LYS A 24 -4.10 -1.41 26.34
C LYS A 24 -4.13 -2.75 25.65
N ARG A 25 -3.06 -3.07 24.92
CA ARG A 25 -2.96 -4.33 24.17
C ARG A 25 -1.61 -4.97 24.40
N THR A 26 -1.59 -6.30 24.45
CA THR A 26 -0.35 -7.06 24.48
C THR A 26 0.29 -7.06 23.11
N GLU A 27 1.56 -7.46 23.04
CA GLU A 27 2.29 -7.58 21.77
C GLU A 27 1.56 -8.49 20.80
N LYS A 28 1.06 -9.63 21.31
CA LYS A 28 0.31 -10.58 20.49
C LYS A 28 -0.99 -9.98 19.94
N GLU A 29 -1.70 -9.20 20.76
CA GLU A 29 -2.91 -8.52 20.31
C GLU A 29 -2.61 -7.51 19.22
N TRP A 30 -1.47 -6.79 19.30
CA TRP A 30 -1.04 -5.90 18.24
C TRP A 30 -0.69 -6.65 16.96
N GLU A 31 0.02 -7.78 17.08
CA GLU A 31 0.34 -8.62 15.91
C GLU A 31 -0.92 -9.07 15.16
N ASP A 32 -1.98 -9.39 15.90
CA ASP A 32 -3.25 -9.80 15.31
C ASP A 32 -4.04 -8.60 14.75
N ALA A 33 -3.92 -7.43 15.35
CA ALA A 33 -4.66 -6.24 14.95
C ALA A 33 -4.05 -5.51 13.77
N ILE A 34 -2.72 -5.50 13.64
CA ILE A 34 -2.02 -4.75 12.59
C ILE A 34 -2.48 -5.11 11.18
N PRO A 35 -2.59 -6.39 10.79
CA PRO A 35 -3.08 -6.72 9.46
C PRO A 35 -4.49 -6.19 9.19
N LYS A 36 -5.36 -6.22 10.18
CA LYS A 36 -6.73 -5.70 10.06
C LYS A 36 -6.74 -4.18 9.91
N LEU A 37 -5.90 -3.49 10.66
CA LEU A 37 -5.74 -2.04 10.56
C LEU A 37 -5.18 -1.64 9.21
N TYR A 38 -4.26 -2.41 8.66
CA TYR A 38 -3.70 -2.19 7.33
C TYR A 38 -4.78 -2.29 6.26
N GLN A 39 -5.66 -3.31 6.34
CA GLN A 39 -6.76 -3.45 5.40
C GLN A 39 -7.74 -2.27 5.50
N LYS A 40 -8.03 -1.80 6.70
CA LYS A 40 -8.86 -0.60 6.89
C LYS A 40 -8.20 0.64 6.30
N PHE A 41 -6.89 0.77 6.46
CA PHE A 41 -6.14 1.89 5.89
C PHE A 41 -6.31 1.92 4.36
N GLY A 42 -6.29 0.75 3.72
CA GLY A 42 -6.50 0.63 2.28
C GLY A 42 -7.83 1.21 1.81
N ASP A 43 -8.83 1.24 2.67
CA ASP A 43 -10.17 1.74 2.38
C ASP A 43 -10.45 3.10 3.03
N THR A 44 -9.44 3.76 3.57
CA THR A 44 -9.57 5.07 4.21
C THR A 44 -9.32 6.18 3.19
N TYR A 45 -10.27 7.11 3.10
CA TYR A 45 -10.11 8.27 2.22
C TYR A 45 -8.98 9.18 2.71
N LEU A 46 -8.08 9.51 1.80
CA LEU A 46 -6.95 10.39 2.08
C LEU A 46 -7.14 11.70 1.34
N PRO A 47 -7.49 12.81 2.02
CA PRO A 47 -7.75 14.10 1.36
C PRO A 47 -6.61 14.58 0.48
N LYS A 48 -5.38 14.31 0.88
CA LYS A 48 -4.18 14.71 0.10
C LYS A 48 -4.19 14.12 -1.30
N TYR A 49 -4.71 12.89 -1.46
CA TYR A 49 -4.72 12.18 -2.72
C TYR A 49 -6.09 12.13 -3.38
N GLY A 50 -7.14 12.56 -2.67
CA GLY A 50 -8.50 12.55 -3.17
C GLY A 50 -9.10 11.17 -3.36
N CYS A 51 -8.55 10.16 -2.69
CA CYS A 51 -9.00 8.77 -2.82
C CYS A 51 -8.44 7.93 -1.69
N THR A 52 -8.86 6.66 -1.64
CA THR A 52 -8.24 5.68 -0.75
C THR A 52 -6.96 5.13 -1.38
N PRO A 53 -6.05 4.52 -0.59
CA PRO A 53 -4.86 3.86 -1.16
C PRO A 53 -5.20 2.81 -2.23
N ARG A 54 -6.26 2.03 -2.03
CA ARG A 54 -6.69 1.05 -3.04
C ARG A 54 -7.15 1.71 -4.31
N GLN A 55 -7.93 2.79 -4.21
CA GLN A 55 -8.43 3.53 -5.37
C GLN A 55 -7.30 4.20 -6.13
N TYR A 56 -6.25 4.61 -5.46
CA TYR A 56 -5.11 5.25 -6.09
C TYR A 56 -4.54 4.38 -7.22
N TYR A 57 -4.43 3.08 -6.98
CA TYR A 57 -3.94 2.14 -7.99
C TYR A 57 -5.05 1.60 -8.88
N ALA A 58 -6.26 1.44 -8.36
CA ALA A 58 -7.40 0.95 -9.13
C ALA A 58 -7.78 1.87 -10.28
N ARG A 59 -7.50 3.17 -10.17
CA ARG A 59 -7.77 4.17 -11.20
C ARG A 59 -6.76 4.17 -12.34
N MET A 60 -5.61 3.55 -12.13
CA MET A 60 -4.55 3.53 -13.13
C MET A 60 -4.88 2.58 -14.27
N THR A 61 -4.47 2.97 -15.49
CA THR A 61 -4.47 2.03 -16.60
C THR A 61 -3.41 0.96 -16.34
N ASP A 62 -3.45 -0.14 -17.09
CA ASP A 62 -2.46 -1.20 -16.96
C ASP A 62 -1.04 -0.68 -17.19
N ASP A 63 -0.86 0.18 -18.21
CA ASP A 63 0.44 0.77 -18.51
C ASP A 63 0.93 1.67 -17.38
N GLU A 64 0.04 2.48 -16.81
CA GLU A 64 0.38 3.34 -15.67
C GLU A 64 0.76 2.51 -14.45
N LEU A 65 0.04 1.43 -14.20
CA LEU A 65 0.30 0.56 -13.06
C LEU A 65 1.68 -0.10 -13.18
N ILE A 66 2.02 -0.62 -14.36
CA ILE A 66 3.32 -1.23 -14.64
C ILE A 66 4.43 -0.18 -14.52
N SER A 67 4.24 1.00 -15.09
CA SER A 67 5.21 2.08 -15.01
C SER A 67 5.47 2.50 -13.57
N THR A 68 4.42 2.56 -12.75
CA THR A 68 4.52 2.90 -11.34
C THR A 68 5.30 1.83 -10.57
N LEU A 69 5.00 0.57 -10.81
CA LEU A 69 5.72 -0.54 -10.19
C LEU A 69 7.23 -0.49 -10.54
N CYS A 70 7.54 -0.31 -11.82
CA CYS A 70 8.93 -0.19 -12.26
C CYS A 70 9.63 1.01 -11.64
N ALA A 71 8.94 2.13 -11.51
CA ALA A 71 9.51 3.34 -10.90
C ALA A 71 9.83 3.14 -9.42
N HIS A 72 8.98 2.43 -8.67
CA HIS A 72 9.28 2.07 -7.29
C HIS A 72 10.56 1.22 -7.19
N LEU A 73 10.68 0.23 -8.06
CA LEU A 73 11.84 -0.66 -8.06
C LEU A 73 13.12 0.08 -8.42
N ARG A 74 13.07 0.96 -9.42
CA ARG A 74 14.24 1.73 -9.85
C ARG A 74 14.66 2.80 -8.86
N GLY A 75 13.67 3.44 -8.23
CA GLY A 75 13.93 4.53 -7.30
C GLY A 75 14.27 4.07 -5.88
N GLY A 76 14.19 2.77 -5.61
CA GLY A 76 14.42 2.26 -4.26
C GLY A 76 13.32 2.63 -3.26
N VAL A 77 12.18 3.11 -3.74
CA VAL A 77 11.02 3.40 -2.89
C VAL A 77 10.27 2.09 -2.63
N PRO A 78 9.97 1.75 -1.37
CA PRO A 78 9.27 0.50 -1.07
C PRO A 78 7.99 0.37 -1.88
N VAL A 79 7.76 -0.82 -2.45
CA VAL A 79 6.56 -1.12 -3.23
C VAL A 79 5.39 -1.33 -2.27
N PRO A 80 4.35 -0.50 -2.30
CA PRO A 80 3.21 -0.69 -1.41
C PRO A 80 2.48 -2.00 -1.71
N GLU A 81 2.00 -2.65 -0.67
CA GLU A 81 1.23 -3.89 -0.84
C GLU A 81 -0.02 -3.68 -1.69
N PHE A 82 -0.64 -2.50 -1.59
CA PHE A 82 -1.83 -2.18 -2.40
C PHE A 82 -1.51 -2.16 -3.89
N LEU A 83 -0.31 -1.72 -4.28
CA LEU A 83 0.14 -1.77 -5.66
C LEU A 83 0.31 -3.22 -6.12
N CYS A 84 0.95 -4.06 -5.31
CA CYS A 84 1.11 -5.47 -5.60
C CYS A 84 -0.25 -6.18 -5.72
N ALA A 85 -1.16 -5.88 -4.80
CA ALA A 85 -2.50 -6.49 -4.79
C ALA A 85 -3.29 -6.13 -6.05
N GLU A 86 -3.24 -4.87 -6.49
CA GLU A 86 -3.93 -4.44 -7.71
C GLU A 86 -3.32 -5.10 -8.94
N THR A 87 -2.00 -5.24 -8.96
CA THR A 87 -1.30 -5.92 -10.05
C THR A 87 -1.72 -7.37 -10.14
N GLU A 88 -1.79 -8.08 -9.01
CA GLU A 88 -2.25 -9.46 -8.98
C GLU A 88 -3.70 -9.61 -9.40
N LYS A 89 -4.55 -8.69 -8.93
CA LYS A 89 -5.99 -8.71 -9.23
C LYS A 89 -6.26 -8.62 -10.72
N ARG A 90 -5.51 -7.81 -11.45
CA ARG A 90 -5.69 -7.62 -12.88
C ARG A 90 -5.15 -8.78 -13.70
N ARG A 91 -4.23 -9.50 -13.15
CA ARG A 91 -3.56 -10.64 -13.78
C ARG A 91 -3.19 -10.50 -15.25
N PRO A 92 -2.50 -9.49 -15.66
CA PRO A 92 -1.62 -9.64 -16.78
C PRO A 92 -0.31 -10.28 -16.31
N THR A 93 -0.40 -11.30 -15.45
CA THR A 93 0.72 -11.87 -14.71
C THR A 93 1.85 -12.35 -15.59
N GLY A 94 1.53 -12.90 -16.76
CA GLY A 94 2.57 -13.30 -17.70
C GLY A 94 3.34 -12.12 -18.28
N GLN A 95 2.66 -11.02 -18.57
CA GLN A 95 3.28 -9.82 -19.13
C GLN A 95 4.10 -9.06 -18.10
N ILE A 96 3.60 -8.95 -16.87
CA ILE A 96 4.31 -8.25 -15.79
C ILE A 96 5.57 -9.00 -15.42
N LEU A 97 5.50 -10.32 -15.28
CA LEU A 97 6.67 -11.13 -14.99
C LEU A 97 7.70 -11.05 -16.10
N SER A 98 7.27 -11.01 -17.35
CA SER A 98 8.17 -10.85 -18.49
C SER A 98 8.87 -9.50 -18.48
N LEU A 99 8.20 -8.45 -18.02
CA LEU A 99 8.76 -7.10 -17.94
C LEU A 99 9.74 -6.95 -16.77
N LEU A 100 9.58 -7.75 -15.73
CA LEU A 100 10.43 -7.71 -14.55
C LEU A 100 11.62 -8.66 -14.68
N ASP A 101 11.54 -9.60 -15.57
CA ASP A 101 12.65 -10.46 -15.93
C ASP A 101 13.63 -9.71 -16.87
#